data_cf331f40cbb3f99c82b88f3fad226c08
#
_entry.id   cf331f40cbb3f99c82b88f3fad226c08
#
_cell.length_a   1.000
_cell.length_b   1.000
_cell.length_c   1.000
_cell.angle_alpha   90.00
_cell.angle_beta   90.00
_cell.angle_gamma   90.00
#
_symmetry.space_group_name_H-M   'P 1'
#
loop_
_entity.id
_entity.type
_entity.pdbx_description
1 polymer ?
#
loop_
_entity_poly.entity_id
_entity_poly.type
_entity_poly.pdbx_seq_one_letter_code
_entity_poly.pdbx_strand_id
1 'polypeptide(L)'
;MTGWTRQLRAAVYRKDGVAVVRLLRTDGDVPWQLAGDGLAAALTQQVDGARRLAVECIAALRERNWSGDVELADQLDGLAGTGLTPLLRPLPVDLEMLSEILEGDPLTAGGALDLHTGEVWPRSAVEYAREDGADVEAPDFDDTDRFRWVDGESRDGYRDMVDFIDTVPDQRLGDRLTDAIRGRGAFRRFADVLHRESEDEQSRWFEFAGERKRGRARVWLSDVGYRVASG
;
A
#
# COMPACT_ATOMS: atom_id res chain seq x y z
N MET A 1 13.85 5.17 -6.02
CA MET A 1 13.09 4.00 -6.52
C MET A 1 13.82 3.37 -7.69
N THR A 2 14.24 2.12 -7.56
CA THR A 2 15.03 1.41 -8.59
C THR A 2 14.24 1.24 -9.90
N GLY A 3 14.94 1.03 -11.02
CA GLY A 3 14.28 0.76 -12.30
C GLY A 3 13.43 -0.52 -12.25
N TRP A 4 13.87 -1.52 -11.47
CA TRP A 4 13.16 -2.79 -11.27
C TRP A 4 11.84 -2.60 -10.48
N THR A 5 11.85 -1.89 -9.34
CA THR A 5 10.64 -1.61 -8.54
C THR A 5 9.61 -0.83 -9.35
N ARG A 6 10.05 0.10 -10.20
CA ARG A 6 9.16 0.84 -11.10
C ARG A 6 8.49 -0.08 -12.12
N GLN A 7 9.24 -1.04 -12.68
CA GLN A 7 8.69 -2.03 -13.61
C GLN A 7 7.70 -2.96 -12.91
N LEU A 8 8.01 -3.41 -11.68
CA LEU A 8 7.10 -4.25 -10.90
C LEU A 8 5.79 -3.50 -10.59
N ARG A 9 5.86 -2.25 -10.12
CA ARG A 9 4.67 -1.41 -9.86
C ARG A 9 3.82 -1.26 -11.13
N ALA A 10 4.44 -0.99 -12.27
CA ALA A 10 3.74 -0.88 -13.54
C ALA A 10 3.10 -2.20 -13.99
N ALA A 11 3.72 -3.35 -13.72
CA ALA A 11 3.15 -4.66 -14.02
C ALA A 11 1.95 -4.97 -13.10
N VAL A 12 2.07 -4.66 -11.81
CA VAL A 12 0.99 -4.82 -10.82
C VAL A 12 -0.21 -3.94 -11.19
N TYR A 13 0.02 -2.67 -11.50
CA TYR A 13 -1.05 -1.74 -11.91
C TYR A 13 -1.81 -2.23 -13.13
N ARG A 14 -1.10 -2.79 -14.14
CA ARG A 14 -1.72 -3.38 -15.34
C ARG A 14 -2.30 -4.78 -15.12
N LYS A 15 -2.16 -5.33 -13.91
CA LYS A 15 -2.52 -6.72 -13.60
C LYS A 15 -1.85 -7.74 -14.54
N ASP A 16 -0.61 -7.46 -14.97
CA ASP A 16 0.18 -8.31 -15.86
C ASP A 16 0.92 -9.38 -15.04
N GLY A 17 0.22 -10.48 -14.74
CA GLY A 17 0.77 -11.58 -13.94
C GLY A 17 2.01 -12.23 -14.57
N VAL A 18 2.11 -12.27 -15.91
CA VAL A 18 3.29 -12.82 -16.60
C VAL A 18 4.52 -11.93 -16.36
N ALA A 19 4.36 -10.62 -16.49
CA ALA A 19 5.44 -9.67 -16.23
C ALA A 19 5.85 -9.70 -14.75
N VAL A 20 4.90 -9.81 -13.81
CA VAL A 20 5.18 -9.94 -12.37
C VAL A 20 6.03 -11.18 -12.09
N VAL A 21 5.59 -12.36 -12.55
CA VAL A 21 6.34 -13.62 -12.34
C VAL A 21 7.75 -13.54 -12.94
N ARG A 22 7.90 -12.93 -14.14
CA ARG A 22 9.20 -12.75 -14.77
C ARG A 22 10.13 -11.84 -13.94
N LEU A 23 9.61 -10.73 -13.43
CA LEU A 23 10.37 -9.79 -12.61
C LEU A 23 10.79 -10.39 -11.28
N LEU A 24 9.90 -11.13 -10.60
CA LEU A 24 10.19 -11.75 -9.30
C LEU A 24 11.16 -12.94 -9.37
N ARG A 25 11.50 -13.43 -10.57
CA ARG A 25 12.55 -14.44 -10.76
C ARG A 25 13.96 -13.86 -10.76
N THR A 26 14.09 -12.54 -10.78
CA THR A 26 15.39 -11.85 -10.70
C THR A 26 15.64 -11.42 -9.26
N ASP A 27 16.90 -11.58 -8.79
CA ASP A 27 17.30 -11.20 -7.44
C ASP A 27 17.10 -9.70 -7.19
N GLY A 28 16.53 -9.35 -6.04
CA GLY A 28 16.30 -7.99 -5.62
C GLY A 28 15.69 -7.92 -4.23
N ASP A 29 15.73 -6.76 -3.60
CA ASP A 29 14.98 -6.49 -2.38
C ASP A 29 13.49 -6.35 -2.76
N VAL A 30 12.69 -7.36 -2.40
CA VAL A 30 11.32 -7.49 -2.90
C VAL A 30 10.35 -6.72 -2.00
N PRO A 31 9.60 -5.75 -2.51
CA PRO A 31 8.51 -5.11 -1.80
C PRO A 31 7.31 -6.09 -1.73
N TRP A 32 7.23 -6.85 -0.65
CA TRP A 32 6.35 -8.02 -0.52
C TRP A 32 4.86 -7.71 -0.58
N GLN A 33 4.41 -6.54 -0.07
CA GLN A 33 3.01 -6.12 -0.22
C GLN A 33 2.67 -5.85 -1.69
N LEU A 34 3.55 -5.15 -2.40
CA LEU A 34 3.37 -4.88 -3.83
C LEU A 34 3.48 -6.16 -4.66
N ALA A 35 4.50 -6.99 -4.38
CA ALA A 35 4.71 -8.26 -5.07
C ALA A 35 3.53 -9.22 -4.88
N GLY A 36 2.97 -9.28 -3.67
CA GLY A 36 1.83 -10.12 -3.34
C GLY A 36 0.56 -9.73 -4.11
N ASP A 37 0.30 -8.43 -4.30
CA ASP A 37 -0.81 -7.98 -5.17
C ASP A 37 -0.64 -8.48 -6.62
N GLY A 38 0.58 -8.39 -7.12
CA GLY A 38 0.89 -8.91 -8.46
C GLY A 38 0.79 -10.43 -8.55
N LEU A 39 1.21 -11.15 -7.49
CA LEU A 39 1.10 -12.61 -7.43
C LEU A 39 -0.36 -13.07 -7.31
N ALA A 40 -1.22 -12.32 -6.61
CA ALA A 40 -2.65 -12.60 -6.56
C ALA A 40 -3.28 -12.56 -7.96
N ALA A 41 -2.91 -11.55 -8.78
CA ALA A 41 -3.33 -11.49 -10.19
C ALA A 41 -2.74 -12.65 -11.01
N ALA A 42 -1.45 -12.96 -10.84
CA ALA A 42 -0.79 -14.06 -11.55
C ALA A 42 -1.39 -15.44 -11.22
N LEU A 43 -1.78 -15.68 -9.96
CA LEU A 43 -2.46 -16.90 -9.53
C LEU A 43 -3.85 -17.01 -10.17
N THR A 44 -4.62 -15.91 -10.19
CA THR A 44 -5.94 -15.87 -10.83
C THR A 44 -5.84 -16.15 -12.33
N GLN A 45 -4.79 -15.64 -12.99
CA GLN A 45 -4.47 -15.89 -14.41
C GLN A 45 -3.82 -17.25 -14.67
N GLN A 46 -3.56 -18.04 -13.63
CA GLN A 46 -2.91 -19.35 -13.72
C GLN A 46 -1.52 -19.30 -14.38
N VAL A 47 -0.75 -18.23 -14.16
CA VAL A 47 0.58 -18.05 -14.74
C VAL A 47 1.53 -19.12 -14.20
N ASP A 48 2.30 -19.76 -15.09
CA ASP A 48 3.27 -20.78 -14.70
C ASP A 48 4.36 -20.21 -13.77
N GLY A 49 4.59 -20.92 -12.65
CA GLY A 49 5.52 -20.52 -11.59
C GLY A 49 4.96 -19.52 -10.56
N ALA A 50 3.75 -18.96 -10.77
CA ALA A 50 3.14 -18.04 -9.81
C ALA A 50 2.94 -18.68 -8.43
N ARG A 51 2.51 -19.94 -8.38
CA ARG A 51 2.29 -20.67 -7.11
C ARG A 51 3.57 -20.78 -6.28
N ARG A 52 4.71 -21.08 -6.89
CA ARG A 52 5.99 -21.19 -6.17
C ARG A 52 6.38 -19.84 -5.55
N LEU A 53 6.32 -18.77 -6.35
CA LEU A 53 6.63 -17.41 -5.89
C LEU A 53 5.65 -16.93 -4.81
N ALA A 54 4.38 -17.33 -4.89
CA ALA A 54 3.40 -17.02 -3.86
C ALA A 54 3.75 -17.68 -2.51
N VAL A 55 4.20 -18.95 -2.52
CA VAL A 55 4.69 -19.62 -1.29
C VAL A 55 5.89 -18.90 -0.69
N GLU A 56 6.83 -18.45 -1.50
CA GLU A 56 7.98 -17.66 -1.05
C GLU A 56 7.52 -16.30 -0.46
N CYS A 57 6.59 -15.62 -1.11
CA CYS A 57 5.99 -14.38 -0.63
C CYS A 57 5.25 -14.57 0.70
N ILE A 58 4.41 -15.60 0.83
CA ILE A 58 3.68 -15.93 2.06
C ILE A 58 4.66 -16.16 3.22
N ALA A 59 5.74 -16.90 3.00
CA ALA A 59 6.74 -17.14 4.01
C ALA A 59 7.41 -15.84 4.48
N ALA A 60 7.81 -14.97 3.54
CA ALA A 60 8.45 -13.70 3.83
C ALA A 60 7.49 -12.72 4.56
N LEU A 61 6.22 -12.65 4.17
CA LEU A 61 5.20 -11.85 4.84
C LEU A 61 5.00 -12.33 6.29
N ARG A 62 4.84 -13.63 6.52
CA ARG A 62 4.65 -14.19 7.85
C ARG A 62 5.87 -14.03 8.75
N GLU A 63 7.08 -14.12 8.20
CA GLU A 63 8.33 -13.87 8.93
C GLU A 63 8.46 -12.39 9.31
N ARG A 64 8.18 -11.48 8.36
CA ARG A 64 8.27 -10.02 8.57
C ARG A 64 7.21 -9.52 9.54
N ASN A 65 5.98 -10.01 9.43
CA ASN A 65 4.83 -9.75 10.30
C ASN A 65 4.53 -8.25 10.52
N TRP A 66 4.58 -7.47 9.43
CA TRP A 66 4.11 -6.08 9.45
C TRP A 66 2.58 -6.03 9.32
N SER A 67 2.01 -4.85 9.60
CA SER A 67 0.58 -4.60 9.38
C SER A 67 0.17 -4.96 7.95
N GLY A 68 -0.88 -5.76 7.78
CA GLY A 68 -1.39 -6.20 6.49
C GLY A 68 -0.69 -7.42 5.87
N ASP A 69 0.40 -7.92 6.49
CA ASP A 69 1.13 -9.08 5.98
C ASP A 69 0.33 -10.37 6.14
N VAL A 70 -0.39 -10.51 7.25
CA VAL A 70 -1.24 -11.69 7.51
C VAL A 70 -2.41 -11.73 6.53
N GLU A 71 -3.09 -10.60 6.33
CA GLU A 71 -4.23 -10.48 5.41
C GLU A 71 -3.85 -10.84 3.97
N LEU A 72 -2.67 -10.38 3.52
CA LEU A 72 -2.16 -10.71 2.19
C LEU A 72 -1.72 -12.17 2.09
N ALA A 73 -1.02 -12.69 3.09
CA ALA A 73 -0.59 -14.08 3.12
C ALA A 73 -1.79 -15.04 3.07
N ASP A 74 -2.84 -14.78 3.84
CA ASP A 74 -4.06 -15.60 3.85
C ASP A 74 -4.82 -15.52 2.52
N GLN A 75 -4.85 -14.34 1.89
CA GLN A 75 -5.41 -14.19 0.54
C GLN A 75 -4.63 -15.01 -0.49
N LEU A 76 -3.30 -14.96 -0.46
CA LEU A 76 -2.43 -15.73 -1.36
C LEU A 76 -2.55 -17.23 -1.12
N ASP A 77 -2.62 -17.68 0.14
CA ASP A 77 -2.84 -19.08 0.50
C ASP A 77 -4.15 -19.62 -0.09
N GLY A 78 -5.24 -18.85 0.04
CA GLY A 78 -6.53 -19.21 -0.55
C GLY A 78 -6.45 -19.33 -2.08
N LEU A 79 -5.80 -18.37 -2.77
CA LEU A 79 -5.63 -18.38 -4.22
C LEU A 79 -4.70 -19.50 -4.72
N ALA A 80 -3.66 -19.82 -3.95
CA ALA A 80 -2.75 -20.92 -4.25
C ALA A 80 -3.36 -22.31 -3.94
N GLY A 81 -4.49 -22.36 -3.22
CA GLY A 81 -5.12 -23.60 -2.78
C GLY A 81 -4.32 -24.33 -1.69
N THR A 82 -3.54 -23.59 -0.89
CA THR A 82 -2.74 -24.10 0.24
C THR A 82 -3.39 -23.78 1.59
N GLY A 83 -4.39 -22.88 1.61
CA GLY A 83 -5.11 -22.47 2.80
C GLY A 83 -6.58 -22.16 2.52
N LEU A 84 -7.28 -21.68 3.54
CA LEU A 84 -8.68 -21.26 3.43
C LEU A 84 -8.76 -19.87 2.77
N THR A 85 -9.73 -19.70 1.87
CA THR A 85 -10.03 -18.38 1.33
C THR A 85 -10.68 -17.51 2.42
N PRO A 86 -10.16 -16.31 2.70
CA PRO A 86 -10.79 -15.39 3.64
C PRO A 86 -12.25 -15.06 3.26
N LEU A 87 -13.14 -15.00 4.24
CA LEU A 87 -14.57 -14.69 4.04
C LEU A 87 -14.83 -13.21 3.72
N LEU A 88 -13.82 -12.47 3.28
CA LEU A 88 -13.90 -11.06 2.91
C LEU A 88 -14.42 -10.90 1.48
N ARG A 89 -15.26 -9.89 1.25
CA ARG A 89 -15.78 -9.57 -0.08
C ARG A 89 -14.67 -9.00 -0.97
N PRO A 90 -14.50 -9.44 -2.21
CA PRO A 90 -13.53 -8.84 -3.13
C PRO A 90 -14.02 -7.44 -3.56
N LEU A 91 -13.12 -6.45 -3.51
CA LEU A 91 -13.37 -5.08 -3.96
C LEU A 91 -12.20 -4.64 -4.85
N PRO A 92 -12.43 -4.10 -6.07
CA PRO A 92 -11.37 -3.66 -6.98
C PRO A 92 -10.82 -2.28 -6.58
N VAL A 93 -10.26 -2.19 -5.37
CA VAL A 93 -9.72 -0.96 -4.79
C VAL A 93 -8.24 -0.80 -5.13
N ASP A 94 -7.81 0.44 -5.40
CA ASP A 94 -6.41 0.82 -5.45
C ASP A 94 -5.92 1.13 -4.03
N LEU A 95 -5.06 0.25 -3.49
CA LEU A 95 -4.49 0.41 -2.15
C LEU A 95 -3.55 1.62 -2.05
N GLU A 96 -2.95 2.07 -3.14
CA GLU A 96 -2.10 3.26 -3.15
C GLU A 96 -2.96 4.50 -2.90
N MET A 97 -4.07 4.65 -3.64
CA MET A 97 -5.04 5.71 -3.42
C MET A 97 -5.70 5.64 -2.03
N LEU A 98 -6.08 4.44 -1.58
CA LEU A 98 -6.65 4.25 -0.26
C LEU A 98 -5.66 4.64 0.84
N SER A 99 -4.37 4.29 0.70
CA SER A 99 -3.34 4.66 1.66
C SER A 99 -3.09 6.17 1.72
N GLU A 100 -3.26 6.88 0.60
CA GLU A 100 -3.12 8.35 0.55
C GLU A 100 -4.23 9.05 1.36
N ILE A 101 -5.47 8.60 1.29
CA ILE A 101 -6.55 9.18 2.09
C ILE A 101 -6.51 8.74 3.56
N LEU A 102 -5.93 7.56 3.86
CA LEU A 102 -5.72 7.11 5.24
C LEU A 102 -4.61 7.89 5.96
N GLU A 103 -3.52 8.21 5.25
CA GLU A 103 -2.27 8.70 5.86
C GLU A 103 -1.68 9.93 5.15
N GLY A 104 -2.47 10.64 4.38
CA GLY A 104 -2.05 11.83 3.66
C GLY A 104 -1.73 13.02 4.56
N ASP A 105 -1.41 14.15 3.93
CA ASP A 105 -1.28 15.43 4.63
C ASP A 105 -2.59 15.73 5.39
N PRO A 106 -2.54 16.22 6.65
CA PRO A 106 -3.73 16.52 7.46
C PRO A 106 -4.75 17.44 6.78
N LEU A 107 -4.32 18.23 5.78
CA LEU A 107 -5.20 19.10 4.99
C LEU A 107 -5.92 18.36 3.85
N THR A 108 -5.38 17.21 3.42
CA THR A 108 -5.91 16.43 2.28
C THR A 108 -6.31 15.01 2.66
N ALA A 109 -5.94 14.57 3.86
CA ALA A 109 -6.28 13.23 4.36
C ALA A 109 -7.78 13.08 4.61
N GLY A 110 -8.23 11.85 4.48
CA GLY A 110 -9.63 11.48 4.58
C GLY A 110 -10.34 11.50 3.23
N GLY A 111 -11.56 10.96 3.25
CA GLY A 111 -12.37 10.83 2.05
C GLY A 111 -13.39 9.72 2.19
N ALA A 112 -13.81 9.14 1.07
CA ALA A 112 -14.77 8.06 1.04
C ALA A 112 -14.31 6.93 0.10
N LEU A 113 -14.63 5.70 0.46
CA LEU A 113 -14.50 4.52 -0.38
C LEU A 113 -15.88 4.06 -0.83
N ASP A 114 -16.10 3.96 -2.13
CA ASP A 114 -17.29 3.34 -2.71
C ASP A 114 -17.18 1.80 -2.60
N LEU A 115 -18.02 1.19 -1.78
CA LEU A 115 -18.03 -0.25 -1.52
C LEU A 115 -18.61 -1.08 -2.67
N HIS A 116 -19.22 -0.44 -3.68
CA HIS A 116 -19.73 -1.09 -4.88
C HIS A 116 -18.69 -1.14 -6.00
N THR A 117 -17.95 -0.04 -6.18
CA THR A 117 -17.00 0.11 -7.29
C THR A 117 -15.53 -0.03 -6.90
N GLY A 118 -15.20 0.18 -5.63
CA GLY A 118 -13.83 0.26 -5.12
C GLY A 118 -13.16 1.62 -5.40
N GLU A 119 -13.92 2.60 -5.90
CA GLU A 119 -13.39 3.94 -6.17
C GLU A 119 -13.10 4.68 -4.87
N VAL A 120 -11.92 5.28 -4.82
CA VAL A 120 -11.47 6.10 -3.69
C VAL A 120 -11.70 7.57 -4.01
N TRP A 121 -12.46 8.24 -3.16
CA TRP A 121 -12.80 9.65 -3.29
C TRP A 121 -12.06 10.45 -2.21
N PRO A 122 -10.98 11.20 -2.56
CA PRO A 122 -10.36 12.12 -1.62
C PRO A 122 -11.34 13.17 -1.12
N ARG A 123 -11.15 13.68 0.10
CA ARG A 123 -12.03 14.67 0.73
C ARG A 123 -12.32 15.86 -0.18
N SER A 124 -11.28 16.40 -0.83
CA SER A 124 -11.43 17.52 -1.77
C SER A 124 -12.32 17.20 -2.97
N ALA A 125 -12.28 15.96 -3.46
CA ALA A 125 -13.15 15.53 -4.57
C ALA A 125 -14.60 15.39 -4.11
N VAL A 126 -14.83 14.91 -2.88
CA VAL A 126 -16.17 14.83 -2.28
C VAL A 126 -16.74 16.23 -2.05
N GLU A 127 -15.94 17.16 -1.51
CA GLU A 127 -16.35 18.55 -1.29
C GLU A 127 -16.72 19.23 -2.62
N TYR A 128 -15.86 19.09 -3.63
CA TYR A 128 -16.13 19.61 -4.97
C TYR A 128 -17.44 19.05 -5.57
N ALA A 129 -17.63 17.72 -5.49
CA ALA A 129 -18.85 17.09 -6.01
C ALA A 129 -20.12 17.52 -5.28
N ARG A 130 -20.02 17.88 -3.98
CA ARG A 130 -21.14 18.44 -3.21
C ARG A 130 -21.47 19.90 -3.55
N GLU A 131 -20.45 20.69 -3.87
CA GLU A 131 -20.61 22.13 -4.19
C GLU A 131 -21.10 22.34 -5.62
N ASP A 132 -20.53 21.63 -6.61
CA ASP A 132 -20.85 21.75 -8.03
C ASP A 132 -22.02 20.86 -8.49
N GLY A 133 -22.66 20.14 -7.58
CA GLY A 133 -23.68 19.12 -7.84
C GLY A 133 -24.98 19.57 -8.51
N ALA A 134 -25.00 20.75 -9.16
CA ALA A 134 -26.15 21.22 -9.93
C ALA A 134 -26.20 20.63 -11.37
N ASP A 135 -25.06 20.17 -11.93
CA ASP A 135 -24.98 19.75 -13.33
C ASP A 135 -24.45 18.32 -13.57
N VAL A 136 -23.95 17.64 -12.55
CA VAL A 136 -23.50 16.24 -12.62
C VAL A 136 -24.20 15.45 -11.53
N GLU A 137 -24.67 14.24 -11.85
CA GLU A 137 -25.29 13.29 -10.93
C GLU A 137 -24.23 12.82 -9.90
N ALA A 138 -23.91 13.72 -8.93
CA ALA A 138 -22.95 13.41 -7.86
C ALA A 138 -23.50 12.25 -7.01
N PRO A 139 -22.66 11.29 -6.60
CA PRO A 139 -23.07 10.23 -5.72
C PRO A 139 -23.58 10.78 -4.38
N ASP A 140 -24.58 10.11 -3.80
CA ASP A 140 -25.01 10.37 -2.42
C ASP A 140 -23.96 9.79 -1.45
N PHE A 141 -23.00 10.61 -1.03
CA PHE A 141 -21.94 10.22 -0.09
C PHE A 141 -22.45 9.96 1.33
N ASP A 142 -23.72 10.25 1.63
CA ASP A 142 -24.33 9.97 2.93
C ASP A 142 -25.01 8.58 2.95
N ASP A 143 -25.05 7.88 1.80
CA ASP A 143 -25.44 6.47 1.72
C ASP A 143 -24.36 5.57 2.36
N THR A 144 -24.55 5.21 3.62
CA THR A 144 -23.61 4.39 4.41
C THR A 144 -23.55 2.93 3.98
N ASP A 145 -24.49 2.44 3.19
CA ASP A 145 -24.46 1.09 2.60
C ASP A 145 -23.51 1.05 1.40
N ARG A 146 -23.35 2.17 0.71
CA ARG A 146 -22.47 2.32 -0.44
C ARG A 146 -21.13 2.94 -0.09
N PHE A 147 -21.08 3.98 0.74
CA PHE A 147 -19.85 4.71 1.04
C PHE A 147 -19.35 4.45 2.45
N ARG A 148 -18.05 4.17 2.56
CA ARG A 148 -17.33 4.12 3.84
C ARG A 148 -16.41 5.32 3.96
N TRP A 149 -16.65 6.16 4.97
CA TRP A 149 -15.76 7.28 5.28
C TRP A 149 -14.45 6.79 5.86
N VAL A 150 -13.37 7.45 5.42
CA VAL A 150 -12.00 7.23 5.85
C VAL A 150 -11.56 8.47 6.61
N ASP A 151 -11.25 8.31 7.88
CA ASP A 151 -10.63 9.36 8.69
C ASP A 151 -9.12 9.24 8.57
N GLY A 152 -8.46 10.30 8.05
CA GLY A 152 -7.02 10.32 7.89
C GLY A 152 -6.30 10.46 9.24
N GLU A 153 -5.44 9.50 9.59
CA GLU A 153 -4.57 9.57 10.79
C GLU A 153 -3.10 9.66 10.39
N SER A 154 -2.39 10.70 10.84
CA SER A 154 -0.98 10.93 10.48
C SER A 154 0.04 10.33 11.46
N ARG A 155 -0.39 9.61 12.49
CA ARG A 155 0.50 9.12 13.57
C ARG A 155 1.47 8.03 13.14
N ASP A 156 1.04 7.18 12.22
CA ASP A 156 1.83 6.02 11.78
C ASP A 156 3.03 6.41 10.94
N GLY A 157 2.93 7.47 10.15
CA GLY A 157 4.06 7.96 9.37
C GLY A 157 5.25 8.43 10.22
N TYR A 158 5.02 8.96 11.45
CA TYR A 158 6.12 9.27 12.37
C TYR A 158 6.80 8.00 12.87
N ARG A 159 6.04 6.96 13.20
CA ARG A 159 6.57 5.66 13.60
C ARG A 159 7.38 5.03 12.47
N ASP A 160 6.91 5.15 11.23
CA ASP A 160 7.64 4.67 10.06
C ASP A 160 9.01 5.34 9.92
N MET A 161 9.12 6.65 10.20
CA MET A 161 10.43 7.33 10.19
C MET A 161 11.36 6.77 11.28
N VAL A 162 10.86 6.53 12.50
CA VAL A 162 11.65 5.94 13.59
C VAL A 162 12.12 4.54 13.20
N ASP A 163 11.21 3.68 12.76
CA ASP A 163 11.53 2.30 12.38
C ASP A 163 12.51 2.25 11.18
N PHE A 164 12.39 3.18 10.23
CA PHE A 164 13.31 3.26 9.10
C PHE A 164 14.73 3.64 9.54
N ILE A 165 14.87 4.60 10.46
CA ILE A 165 16.18 5.04 10.99
C ILE A 165 16.96 3.85 11.55
N ASP A 166 16.27 2.93 12.24
CA ASP A 166 16.89 1.72 12.81
C ASP A 166 17.44 0.76 11.73
N THR A 167 16.99 0.90 10.48
CA THR A 167 17.47 0.11 9.33
C THR A 167 18.63 0.75 8.58
N VAL A 168 19.00 2.00 8.89
CA VAL A 168 20.04 2.75 8.15
C VAL A 168 21.44 2.27 8.58
N PRO A 169 22.25 1.72 7.65
CA PRO A 169 23.56 1.17 8.00
C PRO A 169 24.59 2.23 8.38
N ASP A 170 24.50 3.43 7.78
CA ASP A 170 25.39 4.56 8.10
C ASP A 170 24.94 5.25 9.39
N GLN A 171 25.71 5.05 10.46
CA GLN A 171 25.42 5.62 11.78
C GLN A 171 25.34 7.16 11.74
N ARG A 172 26.17 7.84 10.95
CA ARG A 172 26.16 9.30 10.84
C ARG A 172 24.85 9.79 10.20
N LEU A 173 24.37 9.09 9.19
CA LEU A 173 23.08 9.40 8.58
C LEU A 173 21.94 9.09 9.56
N GLY A 174 21.99 7.97 10.25
CA GLY A 174 21.02 7.60 11.30
C GLY A 174 20.90 8.67 12.38
N ASP A 175 22.02 9.17 12.91
CA ASP A 175 22.05 10.25 13.91
C ASP A 175 21.40 11.53 13.39
N ARG A 176 21.67 11.92 12.14
CA ARG A 176 21.10 13.12 11.51
C ARG A 176 19.60 12.98 11.25
N LEU A 177 19.14 11.81 10.85
CA LEU A 177 17.72 11.51 10.67
C LEU A 177 17.00 11.53 12.02
N THR A 178 17.63 10.97 13.07
CA THR A 178 17.11 11.03 14.46
C THR A 178 16.94 12.47 14.94
N ASP A 179 17.91 13.34 14.66
CA ASP A 179 17.79 14.76 14.99
C ASP A 179 16.71 15.47 14.16
N ALA A 180 16.56 15.08 12.89
CA ALA A 180 15.58 15.67 11.98
C ALA A 180 14.13 15.41 12.40
N ILE A 181 13.83 14.26 13.02
CA ILE A 181 12.45 13.92 13.42
C ILE A 181 12.00 14.56 14.74
N ARG A 182 12.89 15.25 15.48
CA ARG A 182 12.56 15.88 16.78
C ARG A 182 11.71 17.13 16.59
N GLY A 183 10.50 17.15 17.14
CA GLY A 183 9.62 18.31 17.19
C GLY A 183 8.86 18.63 15.88
N ARG A 184 8.34 19.83 15.77
CA ARG A 184 7.47 20.24 14.65
C ARG A 184 8.21 20.21 13.30
N GLY A 185 7.53 19.80 12.24
CA GLY A 185 8.09 19.74 10.87
C GLY A 185 9.05 18.56 10.65
N ALA A 186 8.92 17.49 11.43
CA ALA A 186 9.71 16.26 11.34
C ALA A 186 9.76 15.69 9.92
N PHE A 187 8.63 15.50 9.28
CA PHE A 187 8.53 14.93 7.92
C PHE A 187 9.34 15.73 6.89
N ARG A 188 9.22 17.06 6.90
CA ARG A 188 9.96 17.90 5.96
C ARG A 188 11.47 17.80 6.19
N ARG A 189 11.92 17.92 7.45
CA ARG A 189 13.35 17.83 7.74
C ARG A 189 13.95 16.46 7.44
N PHE A 190 13.19 15.39 7.74
CA PHE A 190 13.57 14.02 7.40
C PHE A 190 13.75 13.86 5.88
N ALA A 191 12.77 14.30 5.09
CA ALA A 191 12.85 14.28 3.63
C ALA A 191 14.03 15.12 3.11
N ASP A 192 14.27 16.31 3.70
CA ASP A 192 15.39 17.20 3.32
C ASP A 192 16.74 16.54 3.60
N VAL A 193 16.89 15.79 4.70
CA VAL A 193 18.13 15.04 5.01
C VAL A 193 18.32 13.93 4.01
N LEU A 194 17.33 13.08 3.76
CA LEU A 194 17.42 11.99 2.79
C LEU A 194 17.78 12.49 1.39
N HIS A 195 17.11 13.55 0.93
CA HIS A 195 17.33 14.12 -0.40
C HIS A 195 18.77 14.63 -0.60
N ARG A 196 19.41 15.15 0.45
CA ARG A 196 20.77 15.70 0.39
C ARG A 196 21.86 14.64 0.46
N GLU A 197 21.57 13.49 1.07
CA GLU A 197 22.61 12.53 1.42
C GLU A 197 22.75 11.40 0.40
N SER A 198 21.64 10.83 -0.06
CA SER A 198 21.72 9.66 -0.94
C SER A 198 20.39 9.40 -1.66
N GLU A 199 20.43 9.32 -2.99
CA GLU A 199 19.28 8.86 -3.78
C GLU A 199 18.89 7.40 -3.44
N ASP A 200 19.85 6.58 -3.03
CA ASP A 200 19.59 5.18 -2.67
C ASP A 200 18.80 5.09 -1.35
N GLU A 201 19.21 5.84 -0.33
CA GLU A 201 18.48 5.87 0.95
C GLU A 201 17.12 6.53 0.81
N GLN A 202 16.99 7.55 -0.02
CA GLN A 202 15.69 8.12 -0.36
C GLN A 202 14.78 7.09 -1.05
N SER A 203 15.34 6.30 -1.96
CA SER A 203 14.60 5.22 -2.65
C SER A 203 14.18 4.12 -1.68
N ARG A 204 15.07 3.71 -0.76
CA ARG A 204 14.75 2.74 0.31
C ARG A 204 13.63 3.25 1.20
N TRP A 205 13.66 4.52 1.60
CA TRP A 205 12.58 5.12 2.38
C TRP A 205 11.23 5.06 1.67
N PHE A 206 11.17 5.43 0.38
CA PHE A 206 9.91 5.38 -0.37
C PHE A 206 9.38 3.95 -0.51
N GLU A 207 10.24 2.97 -0.69
CA GLU A 207 9.87 1.56 -0.76
C GLU A 207 9.38 1.07 0.61
N PHE A 208 10.12 1.35 1.68
CA PHE A 208 9.77 1.01 3.05
C PHE A 208 8.42 1.63 3.49
N ALA A 209 8.27 2.94 3.33
CA ALA A 209 7.05 3.64 3.71
C ALA A 209 5.86 3.20 2.85
N GLY A 210 6.06 2.96 1.56
CA GLY A 210 5.03 2.47 0.65
C GLY A 210 4.51 1.08 1.04
N GLU A 211 5.40 0.16 1.43
CA GLU A 211 5.02 -1.18 1.94
C GLU A 211 4.17 -1.08 3.22
N ARG A 212 4.61 -0.25 4.17
CA ARG A 212 3.91 -0.05 5.44
C ARG A 212 2.51 0.55 5.24
N LYS A 213 2.40 1.59 4.43
CA LYS A 213 1.14 2.24 4.08
C LYS A 213 0.17 1.29 3.38
N ARG A 214 0.67 0.53 2.40
CA ARG A 214 -0.12 -0.47 1.67
C ARG A 214 -0.65 -1.56 2.62
N GLY A 215 0.17 -2.01 3.55
CA GLY A 215 -0.24 -2.98 4.57
C GLY A 215 -1.34 -2.44 5.47
N ARG A 216 -1.21 -1.21 6.00
CA ARG A 216 -2.25 -0.59 6.83
C ARG A 216 -3.56 -0.36 6.08
N ALA A 217 -3.48 0.05 4.82
CA ALA A 217 -4.67 0.17 3.96
C ALA A 217 -5.37 -1.18 3.78
N ARG A 218 -4.60 -2.27 3.68
CA ARG A 218 -5.16 -3.63 3.62
C ARG A 218 -5.84 -4.06 4.91
N VAL A 219 -5.26 -3.77 6.08
CA VAL A 219 -5.89 -4.02 7.38
C VAL A 219 -7.21 -3.26 7.48
N TRP A 220 -7.18 -1.96 7.20
CA TRP A 220 -8.40 -1.14 7.23
C TRP A 220 -9.49 -1.71 6.32
N LEU A 221 -9.13 -2.14 5.10
CA LEU A 221 -10.06 -2.76 4.16
C LEU A 221 -10.64 -4.07 4.71
N SER A 222 -9.81 -4.88 5.38
CA SER A 222 -10.22 -6.12 6.04
C SER A 222 -11.20 -5.85 7.19
N ASP A 223 -10.93 -4.83 8.01
CA ASP A 223 -11.77 -4.43 9.14
C ASP A 223 -13.17 -3.99 8.69
N VAL A 224 -13.30 -3.44 7.48
CA VAL A 224 -14.61 -3.10 6.90
C VAL A 224 -15.25 -4.26 6.11
N GLY A 225 -14.64 -5.46 6.12
CA GLY A 225 -15.21 -6.68 5.56
C GLY A 225 -14.82 -6.97 4.11
N TYR A 226 -13.78 -6.31 3.58
CA TYR A 226 -13.37 -6.44 2.19
C TYR A 226 -11.90 -6.86 2.05
N ARG A 227 -11.55 -7.38 0.88
CA ARG A 227 -10.18 -7.64 0.42
C ARG A 227 -9.98 -7.11 -0.99
N VAL A 228 -8.75 -6.89 -1.38
CA VAL A 228 -8.44 -6.46 -2.75
C VAL A 228 -8.84 -7.57 -3.74
N ALA A 229 -9.55 -7.19 -4.79
CA ALA A 229 -9.89 -8.11 -5.86
C ALA A 229 -8.65 -8.48 -6.69
N SER A 230 -8.46 -9.76 -6.96
CA SER A 230 -7.27 -10.31 -7.63
C SER A 230 -7.35 -10.35 -9.15
N GLY A 231 -8.43 -9.86 -9.76
CA GLY A 231 -8.67 -9.91 -11.19
C GLY A 231 -9.36 -8.68 -11.72
#